data_cf776e457895df61ad643c5ee0d66b19
#
_entry.id   cf776e457895df61ad643c5ee0d66b19
#
_cell.length_a   1.000
_cell.length_b   1.000
_cell.length_c   1.000
_cell.angle_alpha   90.00
_cell.angle_beta   90.00
_cell.angle_gamma   90.00
#
_symmetry.space_group_name_H-M   'P 1'
#
loop_
_entity.id
_entity.type
_entity.pdbx_description
1 polymer ?
#
loop_
_entity_poly.entity_id
_entity_poly.type
_entity_poly.pdbx_seq_one_letter_code
_entity_poly.pdbx_strand_id
1 'polypeptide(L)'
;MTAATRKTVAVLMGGTSAEREVSLASGRQCADALREAGYDVTEIDVTADVSALIDALTPRPDAVFNALHGRMGEDGNIQGLLNLMGLPYTHSGVLASALAMDKAVARTVFEKEGMAVAKGRLATRDEILAGDVMPRPYVVKPNNEGSSVGIQIIREGANGPNPDGMGDDIMLVEEFIPGRELTVAVMGAPGEEPRPLAVTELRPTKGFYDYEAKYTDGVTEHLVPAPVSDDLGARAMDWAARAHKALHCRGVSRSDFRYDDENDALVILEINTQPGMTRLSLVPEQAGYCGIAFPDLVSWMVETAQCD
;
A
#
# COMPACT_ATOMS: atom_id res chain seq x y z
N MET A 1 12.81 4.50 42.52
CA MET A 1 11.98 4.59 41.30
C MET A 1 12.77 3.89 40.20
N THR A 2 12.43 2.66 39.85
CA THR A 2 12.99 1.97 38.69
C THR A 2 12.50 2.75 37.46
N ALA A 3 13.43 3.27 36.64
CA ALA A 3 13.07 3.84 35.35
C ALA A 3 12.27 2.75 34.59
N ALA A 4 11.07 3.10 34.15
CA ALA A 4 10.32 2.20 33.26
C ALA A 4 11.23 1.92 32.06
N THR A 5 11.53 0.64 31.82
CA THR A 5 12.29 0.23 30.63
C THR A 5 11.49 0.65 29.41
N ARG A 6 12.11 1.45 28.54
CA ARG A 6 11.49 1.85 27.27
C ARG A 6 11.29 0.59 26.41
N LYS A 7 10.14 0.51 25.73
CA LYS A 7 9.86 -0.55 24.77
C LYS A 7 10.86 -0.44 23.61
N THR A 8 11.48 -1.55 23.26
CA THR A 8 12.48 -1.62 22.18
C THR A 8 11.79 -1.92 20.84
N VAL A 9 12.11 -1.16 19.78
CA VAL A 9 11.53 -1.34 18.46
C VAL A 9 12.63 -1.42 17.41
N ALA A 10 12.63 -2.50 16.63
CA ALA A 10 13.45 -2.57 15.43
C ALA A 10 12.67 -2.05 14.21
N VAL A 11 13.22 -1.05 13.51
CA VAL A 11 12.63 -0.51 12.28
C VAL A 11 13.36 -1.15 11.09
N LEU A 12 12.65 -1.99 10.33
CA LEU A 12 13.18 -2.59 9.11
C LEU A 12 12.97 -1.64 7.94
N MET A 13 14.04 -1.33 7.21
CA MET A 13 14.03 -0.42 6.06
C MET A 13 15.00 -0.90 4.97
N GLY A 14 14.99 -0.29 3.81
CA GLY A 14 15.83 -0.65 2.68
C GLY A 14 15.24 -1.78 1.84
N GLY A 15 15.74 -2.98 1.99
CA GLY A 15 15.30 -4.12 1.19
C GLY A 15 15.96 -4.19 -0.19
N THR A 16 15.50 -5.13 -1.02
CA THR A 16 16.09 -5.42 -2.34
C THR A 16 15.17 -5.03 -3.51
N SER A 17 13.99 -4.49 -3.23
CA SER A 17 13.03 -4.08 -4.25
C SER A 17 13.45 -2.77 -4.94
N ALA A 18 12.79 -2.44 -6.04
CA ALA A 18 12.94 -1.14 -6.71
C ALA A 18 12.54 0.06 -5.83
N GLU A 19 11.81 -0.19 -4.73
CA GLU A 19 11.32 0.82 -3.78
C GLU A 19 12.28 1.04 -2.57
N ARG A 20 13.52 0.54 -2.66
CA ARG A 20 14.51 0.64 -1.58
C ARG A 20 14.67 2.05 -1.01
N GLU A 21 14.80 3.05 -1.87
CA GLU A 21 15.01 4.45 -1.42
C GLU A 21 13.77 5.01 -0.68
N VAL A 22 12.59 4.64 -1.13
CA VAL A 22 11.32 4.99 -0.45
C VAL A 22 11.25 4.34 0.92
N SER A 23 11.64 3.07 1.00
CA SER A 23 11.70 2.31 2.26
C SER A 23 12.69 2.93 3.25
N LEU A 24 13.88 3.33 2.79
CA LEU A 24 14.86 4.03 3.63
C LEU A 24 14.34 5.37 4.14
N ALA A 25 13.66 6.14 3.28
CA ALA A 25 13.09 7.42 3.67
C ALA A 25 11.94 7.26 4.68
N SER A 26 11.01 6.32 4.44
CA SER A 26 9.90 5.99 5.35
C SER A 26 10.43 5.48 6.70
N GLY A 27 11.37 4.53 6.67
CA GLY A 27 11.93 3.92 7.87
C GLY A 27 12.61 4.93 8.78
N ARG A 28 13.44 5.83 8.24
CA ARG A 28 14.09 6.88 9.03
C ARG A 28 13.06 7.81 9.70
N GLN A 29 12.04 8.26 8.95
CA GLN A 29 11.01 9.14 9.50
C GLN A 29 10.16 8.44 10.56
N CYS A 30 9.83 7.15 10.38
CA CYS A 30 9.16 6.36 11.40
C CYS A 30 10.05 6.16 12.63
N ALA A 31 11.35 5.86 12.46
CA ALA A 31 12.29 5.72 13.56
C ALA A 31 12.41 7.01 14.39
N ASP A 32 12.51 8.15 13.73
CA ASP A 32 12.56 9.45 14.42
C ASP A 32 11.27 9.76 15.20
N ALA A 33 10.10 9.47 14.59
CA ALA A 33 8.81 9.66 15.26
C ALA A 33 8.62 8.71 16.46
N LEU A 34 9.09 7.45 16.36
CA LEU A 34 9.08 6.52 17.48
C LEU A 34 10.02 6.95 18.62
N ARG A 35 11.19 7.51 18.30
CA ARG A 35 12.09 8.10 19.32
C ARG A 35 11.43 9.31 20.01
N GLU A 36 10.76 10.17 19.24
CA GLU A 36 9.97 11.29 19.76
C GLU A 36 8.85 10.80 20.70
N ALA A 37 8.19 9.68 20.37
CA ALA A 37 7.19 9.03 21.20
C ALA A 37 7.79 8.26 22.41
N GLY A 38 9.12 8.19 22.55
CA GLY A 38 9.80 7.65 23.73
C GLY A 38 10.24 6.19 23.64
N TYR A 39 10.20 5.55 22.46
CA TYR A 39 10.73 4.21 22.26
C TYR A 39 12.26 4.19 22.16
N ASP A 40 12.85 3.03 22.44
CA ASP A 40 14.25 2.73 22.13
C ASP A 40 14.31 2.06 20.75
N VAL A 41 14.89 2.75 19.76
CA VAL A 41 14.74 2.38 18.35
C VAL A 41 16.07 2.00 17.72
N THR A 42 16.11 0.79 17.15
CA THR A 42 17.19 0.29 16.30
C THR A 42 16.75 0.30 14.84
N GLU A 43 17.51 0.95 13.98
CA GLU A 43 17.30 0.94 12.52
C GLU A 43 18.08 -0.22 11.89
N ILE A 44 17.40 -1.02 11.05
CA ILE A 44 18.00 -2.17 10.36
C ILE A 44 17.80 -1.99 8.86
N ASP A 45 18.90 -1.78 8.14
CA ASP A 45 18.92 -1.80 6.67
C ASP A 45 18.93 -3.25 6.19
N VAL A 46 17.79 -3.72 5.71
CA VAL A 46 17.58 -5.10 5.27
C VAL A 46 18.22 -5.32 3.90
N THR A 47 18.98 -6.38 3.79
CA THR A 47 19.62 -6.83 2.55
C THR A 47 19.09 -8.20 2.12
N ALA A 48 19.65 -8.81 1.09
CA ALA A 48 19.35 -10.18 0.69
C ALA A 48 19.84 -11.25 1.68
N ASP A 49 20.67 -10.87 2.66
CA ASP A 49 21.22 -11.78 3.66
C ASP A 49 20.25 -11.93 4.84
N VAL A 50 19.45 -13.00 4.81
CA VAL A 50 18.50 -13.32 5.87
C VAL A 50 19.22 -13.64 7.20
N SER A 51 20.42 -14.24 7.16
CA SER A 51 21.18 -14.53 8.38
C SER A 51 21.61 -13.26 9.09
N ALA A 52 22.09 -12.28 8.33
CA ALA A 52 22.43 -10.97 8.90
C ALA A 52 21.21 -10.25 9.49
N LEU A 53 20.02 -10.39 8.90
CA LEU A 53 18.78 -9.84 9.45
C LEU A 53 18.43 -10.52 10.80
N ILE A 54 18.51 -11.86 10.90
CA ILE A 54 18.25 -12.59 12.14
C ILE A 54 19.24 -12.16 13.24
N ASP A 55 20.52 -12.01 12.91
CA ASP A 55 21.55 -11.55 13.85
C ASP A 55 21.27 -10.10 14.32
N ALA A 56 20.86 -9.21 13.41
CA ALA A 56 20.52 -7.82 13.73
C ALA A 56 19.25 -7.68 14.62
N LEU A 57 18.37 -8.68 14.61
CA LEU A 57 17.20 -8.77 15.51
C LEU A 57 17.54 -9.42 16.87
N THR A 58 18.85 -9.53 17.19
CA THR A 58 19.34 -10.04 18.47
C THR A 58 20.19 -8.96 19.17
N PRO A 59 19.86 -8.51 20.42
CA PRO A 59 18.79 -9.03 21.27
C PRO A 59 17.40 -8.74 20.70
N ARG A 60 16.46 -9.61 21.05
CA ARG A 60 15.09 -9.58 20.53
C ARG A 60 14.37 -8.28 20.90
N PRO A 61 13.85 -7.51 19.93
CA PRO A 61 13.04 -6.32 20.22
C PRO A 61 11.64 -6.70 20.72
N ASP A 62 10.96 -5.77 21.39
CA ASP A 62 9.57 -5.94 21.83
C ASP A 62 8.60 -5.91 20.63
N ALA A 63 8.94 -5.16 19.58
CA ALA A 63 8.19 -5.12 18.32
C ALA A 63 9.09 -4.77 17.14
N VAL A 64 8.64 -5.14 15.94
CA VAL A 64 9.27 -4.77 14.66
C VAL A 64 8.34 -3.80 13.92
N PHE A 65 8.85 -2.62 13.59
CA PHE A 65 8.18 -1.73 12.66
C PHE A 65 8.67 -2.06 11.24
N ASN A 66 7.78 -2.62 10.42
CA ASN A 66 8.12 -2.96 9.05
C ASN A 66 7.89 -1.74 8.15
N ALA A 67 8.95 -1.13 7.64
CA ALA A 67 8.92 -0.03 6.67
C ALA A 67 9.50 -0.46 5.30
N LEU A 68 9.59 -1.76 5.04
CA LEU A 68 9.98 -2.28 3.74
C LEU A 68 8.84 -2.08 2.73
N HIS A 69 9.19 -1.95 1.45
CA HIS A 69 8.22 -1.83 0.35
C HIS A 69 8.55 -2.81 -0.77
N GLY A 70 7.51 -3.17 -1.55
CA GLY A 70 7.63 -4.07 -2.69
C GLY A 70 7.88 -5.53 -2.29
N ARG A 71 8.43 -6.29 -3.23
CA ARG A 71 8.72 -7.71 -3.03
C ARG A 71 9.60 -7.95 -1.80
N MET A 72 9.36 -9.04 -1.10
CA MET A 72 9.97 -9.43 0.18
C MET A 72 9.52 -8.58 1.38
N GLY A 73 9.06 -7.34 1.18
CA GLY A 73 8.68 -6.41 2.23
C GLY A 73 7.19 -6.43 2.57
N GLU A 74 6.33 -6.50 1.55
CA GLU A 74 4.87 -6.37 1.71
C GLU A 74 4.06 -7.52 1.08
N ASP A 75 4.72 -8.62 0.71
CA ASP A 75 4.13 -9.77 0.01
C ASP A 75 3.96 -11.03 0.89
N GLY A 76 4.22 -10.92 2.20
CA GLY A 76 4.12 -12.02 3.16
C GLY A 76 5.44 -12.69 3.53
N ASN A 77 6.53 -12.43 2.78
CA ASN A 77 7.82 -13.10 3.04
C ASN A 77 8.45 -12.67 4.37
N ILE A 78 8.66 -11.37 4.58
CA ILE A 78 9.23 -10.86 5.83
C ILE A 78 8.28 -11.15 7.01
N GLN A 79 6.97 -11.04 6.79
CA GLN A 79 5.95 -11.34 7.78
C GLN A 79 6.06 -12.81 8.24
N GLY A 80 6.27 -13.74 7.32
CA GLY A 80 6.49 -15.16 7.61
C GLY A 80 7.74 -15.40 8.45
N LEU A 81 8.85 -14.73 8.13
CA LEU A 81 10.07 -14.82 8.92
C LEU A 81 9.84 -14.32 10.35
N LEU A 82 9.21 -13.15 10.50
CA LEU A 82 8.92 -12.57 11.82
C LEU A 82 7.97 -13.44 12.64
N ASN A 83 6.97 -14.08 12.01
CA ASN A 83 6.11 -15.09 12.66
C ASN A 83 6.91 -16.29 13.16
N LEU A 84 7.80 -16.85 12.33
CA LEU A 84 8.66 -17.98 12.75
C LEU A 84 9.59 -17.61 13.92
N MET A 85 10.05 -16.37 13.97
CA MET A 85 10.81 -15.81 15.08
C MET A 85 9.93 -15.45 16.28
N GLY A 86 8.60 -15.43 16.12
CA GLY A 86 7.63 -15.00 17.14
C GLY A 86 7.77 -13.53 17.50
N LEU A 87 8.25 -12.67 16.61
CA LEU A 87 8.42 -11.22 16.78
C LEU A 87 7.15 -10.50 16.37
N PRO A 88 6.46 -9.77 17.26
CA PRO A 88 5.34 -8.92 16.86
C PRO A 88 5.78 -7.86 15.84
N TYR A 89 4.97 -7.62 14.82
CA TYR A 89 5.28 -6.65 13.78
C TYR A 89 4.08 -5.81 13.37
N THR A 90 4.36 -4.60 12.88
CA THR A 90 3.35 -3.67 12.38
C THR A 90 2.80 -4.09 11.02
N HIS A 91 1.66 -3.51 10.62
CA HIS A 91 0.96 -3.79 9.37
C HIS A 91 0.33 -5.20 9.32
N SER A 92 -0.11 -5.57 8.12
CA SER A 92 -0.84 -6.81 7.88
C SER A 92 0.04 -8.06 7.98
N GLY A 93 -0.59 -9.19 8.26
CA GLY A 93 0.08 -10.49 8.35
C GLY A 93 0.32 -11.16 6.98
N VAL A 94 0.78 -12.40 7.02
CA VAL A 94 1.21 -13.16 5.83
C VAL A 94 0.08 -13.27 4.80
N LEU A 95 -1.10 -13.72 5.24
CA LEU A 95 -2.22 -13.96 4.32
C LEU A 95 -2.69 -12.68 3.63
N ALA A 96 -2.91 -11.62 4.41
CA ALA A 96 -3.38 -10.34 3.88
C ALA A 96 -2.37 -9.72 2.91
N SER A 97 -1.09 -9.74 3.26
CA SER A 97 -0.01 -9.23 2.42
C SER A 97 0.08 -9.98 1.09
N ALA A 98 0.03 -11.32 1.13
CA ALA A 98 0.08 -12.14 -0.09
C ALA A 98 -1.15 -11.94 -0.99
N LEU A 99 -2.36 -11.87 -0.40
CA LEU A 99 -3.60 -11.63 -1.16
C LEU A 99 -3.64 -10.24 -1.79
N ALA A 100 -3.20 -9.21 -1.06
CA ALA A 100 -3.19 -7.83 -1.55
C ALA A 100 -2.15 -7.62 -2.67
N MET A 101 -1.00 -8.28 -2.58
CA MET A 101 0.05 -8.19 -3.59
C MET A 101 -0.39 -8.78 -4.93
N ASP A 102 -1.21 -9.84 -4.94
CA ASP A 102 -1.78 -10.43 -6.15
C ASP A 102 -3.08 -9.71 -6.53
N LYS A 103 -2.97 -8.75 -7.48
CA LYS A 103 -4.11 -7.92 -7.90
C LYS A 103 -5.29 -8.74 -8.45
N ALA A 104 -5.03 -9.82 -9.17
CA ALA A 104 -6.10 -10.66 -9.71
C ALA A 104 -6.86 -11.40 -8.60
N VAL A 105 -6.16 -11.86 -7.57
CA VAL A 105 -6.76 -12.49 -6.38
C VAL A 105 -7.52 -11.46 -5.55
N ALA A 106 -6.90 -10.32 -5.25
CA ALA A 106 -7.54 -9.23 -4.48
C ALA A 106 -8.86 -8.79 -5.13
N ARG A 107 -8.89 -8.59 -6.45
CA ARG A 107 -10.10 -8.25 -7.22
C ARG A 107 -11.22 -9.28 -7.06
N THR A 108 -10.89 -10.57 -7.08
CA THR A 108 -11.87 -11.64 -6.86
C THR A 108 -12.52 -11.54 -5.48
N VAL A 109 -11.76 -11.14 -4.45
CA VAL A 109 -12.28 -10.89 -3.11
C VAL A 109 -13.20 -9.67 -3.11
N PHE A 110 -12.78 -8.56 -3.74
CA PHE A 110 -13.59 -7.34 -3.83
C PHE A 110 -14.94 -7.59 -4.54
N GLU A 111 -14.92 -8.33 -5.66
CA GLU A 111 -16.15 -8.70 -6.37
C GLU A 111 -17.13 -9.52 -5.49
N LYS A 112 -16.61 -10.48 -4.73
CA LYS A 112 -17.42 -11.27 -3.79
C LYS A 112 -18.05 -10.41 -2.69
N GLU A 113 -17.35 -9.36 -2.28
CA GLU A 113 -17.87 -8.36 -1.34
C GLU A 113 -18.82 -7.35 -2.00
N GLY A 114 -19.12 -7.48 -3.29
CA GLY A 114 -20.02 -6.59 -4.02
C GLY A 114 -19.43 -5.23 -4.34
N MET A 115 -18.11 -5.09 -4.32
CA MET A 115 -17.41 -3.90 -4.80
C MET A 115 -17.13 -4.03 -6.29
N ALA A 116 -17.36 -2.96 -7.05
CA ALA A 116 -17.06 -2.96 -8.48
C ALA A 116 -15.55 -2.89 -8.71
N VAL A 117 -15.06 -3.74 -9.62
CA VAL A 117 -13.68 -3.73 -10.13
C VAL A 117 -13.69 -3.50 -11.63
N ALA A 118 -12.62 -2.98 -12.21
CA ALA A 118 -12.48 -2.84 -13.66
C ALA A 118 -12.54 -4.22 -14.33
N LYS A 119 -13.25 -4.36 -15.46
CA LYS A 119 -13.26 -5.62 -16.22
C LYS A 119 -11.84 -5.92 -16.71
N GLY A 120 -11.39 -7.16 -16.53
CA GLY A 120 -10.03 -7.49 -16.93
C GLY A 120 -9.71 -8.96 -16.79
N ARG A 121 -8.52 -9.33 -17.27
CA ARG A 121 -7.98 -10.69 -17.18
C ARG A 121 -6.46 -10.68 -17.06
N LEU A 122 -5.92 -11.79 -16.63
CA LEU A 122 -4.50 -12.06 -16.80
C LEU A 122 -4.20 -12.39 -18.27
N ALA A 123 -3.07 -11.90 -18.75
CA ALA A 123 -2.53 -12.18 -20.07
C ALA A 123 -1.02 -12.32 -20.00
N THR A 124 -0.47 -13.19 -20.85
CA THR A 124 0.97 -13.31 -20.99
C THR A 124 1.55 -12.13 -21.77
N ARG A 125 2.83 -11.86 -21.56
CA ARG A 125 3.55 -10.85 -22.34
C ARG A 125 3.41 -11.07 -23.85
N ASP A 126 3.52 -12.31 -24.30
CA ASP A 126 3.41 -12.65 -25.72
C ASP A 126 2.01 -12.37 -26.28
N GLU A 127 0.93 -12.68 -25.55
CA GLU A 127 -0.43 -12.34 -25.95
C GLU A 127 -0.60 -10.82 -26.12
N ILE A 128 -0.06 -10.03 -25.17
CA ILE A 128 -0.17 -8.56 -25.16
C ILE A 128 0.61 -7.95 -26.35
N LEU A 129 1.79 -8.48 -26.66
CA LEU A 129 2.62 -7.99 -27.76
C LEU A 129 2.12 -8.44 -29.13
N ALA A 130 1.32 -9.52 -29.20
CA ALA A 130 0.70 -9.98 -30.45
C ALA A 130 -0.43 -9.08 -30.93
N GLY A 131 -1.02 -8.24 -30.08
CA GLY A 131 -2.09 -7.32 -30.40
C GLY A 131 -2.95 -6.93 -29.22
N ASP A 132 -4.02 -6.20 -29.46
CA ASP A 132 -4.94 -5.77 -28.39
C ASP A 132 -5.66 -6.98 -27.77
N VAL A 133 -5.49 -7.16 -26.47
CA VAL A 133 -6.11 -8.27 -25.72
C VAL A 133 -7.51 -7.93 -25.22
N MET A 134 -7.92 -6.66 -25.35
CA MET A 134 -9.25 -6.15 -25.05
C MET A 134 -9.50 -4.83 -25.79
N PRO A 135 -10.76 -4.34 -25.89
CA PRO A 135 -11.05 -3.05 -26.49
C PRO A 135 -10.31 -1.89 -25.81
N ARG A 136 -9.80 -0.95 -26.60
CA ARG A 136 -9.18 0.29 -26.10
C ARG A 136 -10.25 1.28 -25.61
N PRO A 137 -9.93 2.15 -24.62
CA PRO A 137 -8.66 2.21 -23.88
C PRO A 137 -8.58 1.14 -22.78
N TYR A 138 -7.38 0.61 -22.55
CA TYR A 138 -7.14 -0.36 -21.47
C TYR A 138 -5.79 -0.12 -20.77
N VAL A 139 -5.63 -0.72 -19.61
CA VAL A 139 -4.43 -0.65 -18.76
C VAL A 139 -3.74 -2.01 -18.76
N VAL A 140 -2.43 -2.01 -18.92
CA VAL A 140 -1.55 -3.15 -18.70
C VAL A 140 -0.70 -2.86 -17.49
N LYS A 141 -0.69 -3.77 -16.51
CA LYS A 141 0.12 -3.61 -15.29
C LYS A 141 0.62 -4.95 -14.77
N PRO A 142 1.79 -5.00 -14.12
CA PRO A 142 2.23 -6.22 -13.43
C PRO A 142 1.20 -6.66 -12.39
N ASN A 143 0.96 -7.98 -12.30
CA ASN A 143 -0.01 -8.51 -11.33
C ASN A 143 0.48 -8.39 -9.90
N ASN A 144 1.79 -8.55 -9.66
CA ASN A 144 2.41 -8.70 -8.34
C ASN A 144 3.51 -7.66 -8.06
N GLU A 145 3.34 -6.41 -8.52
CA GLU A 145 4.26 -5.31 -8.25
C GLU A 145 3.53 -4.11 -7.66
N GLY A 146 4.27 -3.31 -6.86
CA GLY A 146 3.78 -2.09 -6.22
C GLY A 146 4.11 -0.81 -7.01
N SER A 147 3.82 0.34 -6.41
CA SER A 147 4.24 1.71 -6.80
C SER A 147 4.00 2.13 -8.25
N SER A 148 2.97 1.61 -8.91
CA SER A 148 2.67 1.93 -10.32
C SER A 148 3.81 1.62 -11.30
N VAL A 149 4.78 0.80 -10.92
CA VAL A 149 5.89 0.38 -11.80
C VAL A 149 5.34 -0.46 -12.94
N GLY A 150 5.72 -0.14 -14.18
CA GLY A 150 5.33 -0.90 -15.37
C GLY A 150 3.88 -0.73 -15.82
N ILE A 151 3.12 0.21 -15.27
CA ILE A 151 1.74 0.51 -15.72
C ILE A 151 1.80 1.21 -17.08
N GLN A 152 1.01 0.72 -18.03
CA GLN A 152 0.85 1.32 -19.33
C GLN A 152 -0.63 1.51 -19.68
N ILE A 153 -1.00 2.70 -20.14
CA ILE A 153 -2.36 3.01 -20.60
C ILE A 153 -2.37 3.02 -22.12
N ILE A 154 -3.08 2.07 -22.71
CA ILE A 154 -3.19 1.93 -24.16
C ILE A 154 -4.45 2.63 -24.65
N ARG A 155 -4.27 3.81 -25.22
CA ARG A 155 -5.37 4.68 -25.71
C ARG A 155 -5.71 4.40 -27.16
N GLU A 156 -6.88 4.87 -27.62
CA GLU A 156 -7.24 4.88 -29.04
C GLU A 156 -6.15 5.57 -29.87
N GLY A 157 -5.78 4.97 -30.98
CA GLY A 157 -4.76 5.52 -31.90
C GLY A 157 -3.31 5.50 -31.39
N ALA A 158 -3.06 5.04 -30.15
CA ALA A 158 -1.70 4.88 -29.64
C ALA A 158 -1.04 3.63 -30.22
N ASN A 159 0.30 3.60 -30.16
CA ASN A 159 1.05 2.35 -30.37
C ASN A 159 0.64 1.32 -29.32
N GLY A 160 0.92 0.03 -29.60
CA GLY A 160 0.73 -1.04 -28.62
C GLY A 160 1.62 -0.84 -27.38
N PRO A 161 1.50 -1.74 -26.38
CA PRO A 161 2.32 -1.69 -25.16
C PRO A 161 3.82 -1.72 -25.47
N ASN A 162 4.59 -0.96 -24.69
CA ASN A 162 6.05 -0.98 -24.78
C ASN A 162 6.62 -2.23 -24.10
N PRO A 163 7.31 -3.12 -24.82
CA PRO A 163 7.86 -4.33 -24.23
C PRO A 163 8.94 -4.07 -23.16
N ASP A 164 9.66 -2.95 -23.24
CA ASP A 164 10.71 -2.60 -22.27
C ASP A 164 10.15 -2.22 -20.89
N GLY A 165 8.87 -1.81 -20.83
CA GLY A 165 8.16 -1.53 -19.58
C GLY A 165 7.41 -2.72 -18.98
N MET A 166 7.51 -3.91 -19.59
CA MET A 166 6.82 -5.12 -19.14
C MET A 166 7.81 -6.03 -18.40
N GLY A 167 7.70 -6.10 -17.06
CA GLY A 167 8.63 -6.85 -16.22
C GLY A 167 8.33 -8.35 -16.17
N ASP A 168 7.11 -8.73 -15.87
CA ASP A 168 6.70 -10.11 -15.61
C ASP A 168 6.11 -10.78 -16.85
N ASP A 169 6.15 -12.13 -16.88
CA ASP A 169 5.56 -12.94 -17.96
C ASP A 169 4.03 -12.86 -17.96
N ILE A 170 3.41 -12.58 -16.82
CA ILE A 170 1.96 -12.48 -16.63
C ILE A 170 1.59 -11.10 -16.12
N MET A 171 0.74 -10.40 -16.88
CA MET A 171 0.25 -9.05 -16.60
C MET A 171 -1.26 -9.07 -16.33
N LEU A 172 -1.73 -8.18 -15.50
CA LEU A 172 -3.16 -7.85 -15.42
C LEU A 172 -3.48 -6.82 -16.49
N VAL A 173 -4.45 -7.15 -17.36
CA VAL A 173 -5.00 -6.25 -18.37
C VAL A 173 -6.43 -5.94 -18.00
N GLU A 174 -6.77 -4.65 -17.89
CA GLU A 174 -8.10 -4.21 -17.45
C GLU A 174 -8.58 -2.98 -18.21
N GLU A 175 -9.90 -2.79 -18.30
CA GLU A 175 -10.48 -1.59 -18.89
C GLU A 175 -9.99 -0.34 -18.17
N PHE A 176 -9.74 0.73 -18.94
CA PHE A 176 -9.39 2.02 -18.36
C PHE A 176 -10.63 2.70 -17.80
N ILE A 177 -10.62 2.99 -16.50
CA ILE A 177 -11.70 3.74 -15.84
C ILE A 177 -11.34 5.22 -15.87
N PRO A 178 -12.13 6.07 -16.57
CA PRO A 178 -11.91 7.52 -16.61
C PRO A 178 -12.24 8.18 -15.26
N GLY A 179 -12.13 9.50 -15.20
CA GLY A 179 -12.55 10.31 -14.05
C GLY A 179 -11.47 10.50 -13.00
N ARG A 180 -11.86 10.49 -11.73
CA ARG A 180 -11.08 10.94 -10.58
C ARG A 180 -10.36 9.78 -9.89
N GLU A 181 -9.22 10.08 -9.29
CA GLU A 181 -8.48 9.13 -8.45
C GLU A 181 -8.70 9.48 -6.99
N LEU A 182 -9.25 8.52 -6.25
CA LEU A 182 -9.55 8.65 -4.83
C LEU A 182 -8.79 7.60 -4.04
N THR A 183 -8.42 7.94 -2.82
CA THR A 183 -7.75 7.01 -1.92
C THR A 183 -8.25 7.17 -0.50
N VAL A 184 -8.35 6.05 0.22
CA VAL A 184 -8.83 6.00 1.61
C VAL A 184 -7.90 5.15 2.45
N ALA A 185 -7.35 5.74 3.50
CA ALA A 185 -6.61 5.04 4.54
C ALA A 185 -7.57 4.45 5.59
N VAL A 186 -7.22 3.27 6.09
CA VAL A 186 -7.97 2.57 7.13
C VAL A 186 -7.04 2.19 8.26
N MET A 187 -7.47 2.39 9.50
CA MET A 187 -6.83 1.88 10.71
C MET A 187 -7.67 0.72 11.27
N GLY A 188 -7.04 -0.43 11.51
CA GLY A 188 -7.72 -1.61 12.05
C GLY A 188 -6.86 -2.27 13.13
N ALA A 189 -7.21 -2.06 14.41
CA ALA A 189 -6.61 -2.82 15.50
C ALA A 189 -7.14 -4.25 15.52
N PRO A 190 -6.35 -5.24 15.96
CA PRO A 190 -6.79 -6.62 16.05
C PRO A 190 -8.05 -6.76 16.90
N GLY A 191 -9.10 -7.35 16.31
CA GLY A 191 -10.39 -7.56 16.99
C GLY A 191 -11.32 -6.34 17.03
N GLU A 192 -10.94 -5.23 16.45
CA GLU A 192 -11.76 -4.03 16.32
C GLU A 192 -12.34 -3.89 14.90
N GLU A 193 -13.42 -3.13 14.76
CA GLU A 193 -13.94 -2.78 13.43
C GLU A 193 -12.98 -1.78 12.75
N PRO A 194 -12.65 -2.00 11.48
CA PRO A 194 -11.77 -1.09 10.75
C PRO A 194 -12.35 0.32 10.65
N ARG A 195 -11.53 1.32 10.94
CA ARG A 195 -11.90 2.74 10.89
C ARG A 195 -11.28 3.42 9.67
N PRO A 196 -12.05 3.75 8.62
CA PRO A 196 -11.57 4.60 7.54
C PRO A 196 -11.32 6.01 8.08
N LEU A 197 -10.28 6.68 7.56
CA LEU A 197 -9.85 8.00 8.05
C LEU A 197 -10.51 9.13 7.26
N ALA A 198 -10.14 9.29 6.01
CA ALA A 198 -10.66 10.32 5.12
C ALA A 198 -10.57 9.86 3.66
N VAL A 199 -11.26 10.56 2.78
CA VAL A 199 -11.07 10.42 1.34
C VAL A 199 -10.11 11.51 0.88
N THR A 200 -9.04 11.15 0.19
CA THR A 200 -8.16 12.07 -0.53
C THR A 200 -8.38 11.93 -2.02
N GLU A 201 -8.54 13.03 -2.75
CA GLU A 201 -8.47 13.04 -4.21
C GLU A 201 -7.05 13.37 -4.65
N LEU A 202 -6.53 12.60 -5.59
CA LEU A 202 -5.22 12.80 -6.20
C LEU A 202 -5.39 13.43 -7.57
N ARG A 203 -4.76 14.60 -7.76
CA ARG A 203 -4.77 15.33 -9.04
C ARG A 203 -3.36 15.49 -9.56
N PRO A 204 -2.88 14.54 -10.38
CA PRO A 204 -1.58 14.70 -11.04
C PRO A 204 -1.58 15.96 -11.91
N THR A 205 -0.55 16.78 -11.83
CA THR A 205 -0.40 17.99 -12.67
C THR A 205 -0.16 17.65 -14.14
N LYS A 206 0.34 16.45 -14.41
CA LYS A 206 0.56 15.90 -15.76
C LYS A 206 0.30 14.39 -15.77
N GLY A 207 -0.42 13.92 -16.79
CA GLY A 207 -0.54 12.50 -17.10
C GLY A 207 -1.33 11.67 -16.09
N PHE A 208 -0.71 10.67 -15.52
CA PHE A 208 -1.26 9.66 -14.61
C PHE A 208 -0.47 9.69 -13.29
N TYR A 209 -1.04 9.21 -12.20
CA TYR A 209 -0.37 9.11 -10.89
C TYR A 209 0.61 7.92 -10.90
N ASP A 210 1.74 8.13 -11.60
CA ASP A 210 2.83 7.16 -11.72
C ASP A 210 3.84 7.25 -10.57
N TYR A 211 4.94 6.50 -10.67
CA TYR A 211 5.99 6.49 -9.66
C TYR A 211 6.57 7.89 -9.38
N GLU A 212 6.84 8.68 -10.44
CA GLU A 212 7.39 10.04 -10.30
C GLU A 212 6.37 10.96 -9.62
N ALA A 213 5.08 10.85 -10.00
CA ALA A 213 4.00 11.62 -9.40
C ALA A 213 3.75 11.28 -7.92
N LYS A 214 4.08 10.06 -7.49
CA LYS A 214 3.93 9.60 -6.08
C LYS A 214 5.02 10.13 -5.14
N TYR A 215 6.24 10.34 -5.64
CA TYR A 215 7.41 10.60 -4.78
C TYR A 215 8.12 11.93 -5.07
N THR A 216 7.61 12.73 -6.01
CA THR A 216 8.14 14.05 -6.31
C THR A 216 7.20 15.13 -5.76
N ASP A 217 7.72 15.97 -4.87
CA ASP A 217 6.95 17.06 -4.27
C ASP A 217 6.42 18.04 -5.31
N GLY A 218 5.14 18.43 -5.17
CA GLY A 218 4.47 19.39 -6.06
C GLY A 218 4.04 18.85 -7.42
N VAL A 219 4.22 17.55 -7.72
CA VAL A 219 3.77 16.93 -9.00
C VAL A 219 2.32 16.47 -8.91
N THR A 220 1.82 16.17 -7.72
CA THR A 220 0.43 15.80 -7.48
C THR A 220 -0.17 16.69 -6.41
N GLU A 221 -1.34 17.24 -6.66
CA GLU A 221 -2.15 17.93 -5.66
C GLU A 221 -2.96 16.89 -4.87
N HIS A 222 -2.87 16.94 -3.55
CA HIS A 222 -3.67 16.14 -2.64
C HIS A 222 -4.78 16.99 -2.05
N LEU A 223 -6.02 16.58 -2.25
CA LEU A 223 -7.18 17.27 -1.67
C LEU A 223 -7.79 16.40 -0.57
N VAL A 224 -7.55 16.76 0.68
CA VAL A 224 -8.11 16.10 1.87
C VAL A 224 -8.86 17.11 2.73
N PRO A 225 -10.19 16.93 2.98
CA PRO A 225 -11.03 15.90 2.36
C PRO A 225 -11.23 16.12 0.87
N ALA A 226 -11.42 15.05 0.12
CA ALA A 226 -11.74 15.12 -1.29
C ALA A 226 -13.02 15.93 -1.52
N PRO A 227 -13.09 16.83 -2.53
CA PRO A 227 -14.30 17.59 -2.86
C PRO A 227 -15.30 16.70 -3.64
N VAL A 228 -15.85 15.72 -2.96
CA VAL A 228 -16.86 14.77 -3.45
C VAL A 228 -18.16 14.94 -2.70
N SER A 229 -19.26 14.37 -3.22
CA SER A 229 -20.52 14.32 -2.47
C SER A 229 -20.39 13.47 -1.20
N ASP A 230 -21.19 13.75 -0.20
CA ASP A 230 -21.22 12.97 1.05
C ASP A 230 -21.51 11.49 0.80
N ASP A 231 -22.38 11.17 -0.18
CA ASP A 231 -22.72 9.81 -0.58
C ASP A 231 -21.51 9.08 -1.18
N LEU A 232 -20.79 9.71 -2.12
CA LEU A 232 -19.58 9.13 -2.70
C LEU A 232 -18.49 8.95 -1.64
N GLY A 233 -18.31 9.93 -0.77
CA GLY A 233 -17.35 9.86 0.33
C GLY A 233 -17.65 8.71 1.29
N ALA A 234 -18.94 8.56 1.69
CA ALA A 234 -19.39 7.47 2.54
C ALA A 234 -19.20 6.09 1.85
N ARG A 235 -19.52 6.00 0.56
CA ARG A 235 -19.34 4.78 -0.24
C ARG A 235 -17.86 4.37 -0.36
N ALA A 236 -16.97 5.31 -0.61
CA ALA A 236 -15.54 5.05 -0.69
C ALA A 236 -14.96 4.59 0.66
N MET A 237 -15.37 5.22 1.76
CA MET A 237 -14.94 4.84 3.10
C MET A 237 -15.49 3.46 3.51
N ASP A 238 -16.75 3.16 3.21
CA ASP A 238 -17.35 1.83 3.45
C ASP A 238 -16.59 0.74 2.68
N TRP A 239 -16.32 0.96 1.40
CA TRP A 239 -15.60 0.00 0.59
C TRP A 239 -14.16 -0.23 1.07
N ALA A 240 -13.46 0.82 1.50
CA ALA A 240 -12.12 0.70 2.06
C ALA A 240 -12.11 -0.13 3.36
N ALA A 241 -13.06 0.12 4.26
CA ALA A 241 -13.20 -0.66 5.50
C ALA A 241 -13.54 -2.13 5.21
N ARG A 242 -14.45 -2.39 4.26
CA ARG A 242 -14.82 -3.76 3.85
C ARG A 242 -13.67 -4.47 3.15
N ALA A 243 -12.92 -3.80 2.26
CA ALA A 243 -11.73 -4.36 1.62
C ALA A 243 -10.67 -4.74 2.64
N HIS A 244 -10.41 -3.87 3.62
CA HIS A 244 -9.50 -4.14 4.75
C HIS A 244 -9.92 -5.42 5.50
N LYS A 245 -11.20 -5.55 5.83
CA LYS A 245 -11.74 -6.70 6.56
C LYS A 245 -11.71 -7.99 5.72
N ALA A 246 -12.13 -7.91 4.46
CA ALA A 246 -12.23 -9.06 3.56
C ALA A 246 -10.86 -9.70 3.24
N LEU A 247 -9.81 -8.91 3.16
CA LEU A 247 -8.44 -9.40 2.98
C LEU A 247 -7.73 -9.71 4.30
N HIS A 248 -8.43 -9.67 5.44
CA HIS A 248 -7.85 -9.91 6.77
C HIS A 248 -6.71 -8.95 7.13
N CYS A 249 -6.76 -7.71 6.65
CA CYS A 249 -5.78 -6.69 6.99
C CYS A 249 -5.85 -6.33 8.48
N ARG A 250 -4.74 -5.83 9.01
CA ARG A 250 -4.60 -5.22 10.33
C ARG A 250 -3.61 -4.05 10.27
N GLY A 251 -3.54 -3.26 11.34
CA GLY A 251 -2.72 -2.05 11.35
C GLY A 251 -3.32 -1.00 10.39
N VAL A 252 -2.50 -0.48 9.51
CA VAL A 252 -2.96 0.46 8.47
C VAL A 252 -3.02 -0.21 7.11
N SER A 253 -3.99 0.18 6.30
CA SER A 253 -4.04 -0.10 4.87
C SER A 253 -4.52 1.12 4.10
N ARG A 254 -4.36 1.11 2.77
CA ARG A 254 -4.87 2.17 1.90
C ARG A 254 -5.51 1.53 0.67
N SER A 255 -6.77 1.86 0.42
CA SER A 255 -7.50 1.44 -0.78
C SER A 255 -7.51 2.55 -1.80
N ASP A 256 -7.20 2.22 -3.05
CA ASP A 256 -7.13 3.16 -4.16
C ASP A 256 -8.29 2.90 -5.13
N PHE A 257 -8.94 3.97 -5.59
CA PHE A 257 -10.18 3.94 -6.38
C PHE A 257 -10.10 4.81 -7.62
N ARG A 258 -10.88 4.45 -8.64
CA ARG A 258 -11.27 5.36 -9.71
C ARG A 258 -12.76 5.65 -9.59
N TYR A 259 -13.13 6.90 -9.82
CA TYR A 259 -14.51 7.32 -9.87
C TYR A 259 -14.81 7.98 -11.19
N ASP A 260 -15.70 7.35 -11.96
CA ASP A 260 -16.23 7.88 -13.22
C ASP A 260 -17.42 8.79 -12.90
N ASP A 261 -17.20 10.09 -13.01
CA ASP A 261 -18.22 11.13 -12.73
C ASP A 261 -19.42 11.07 -13.71
N GLU A 262 -19.22 10.58 -14.95
CA GLU A 262 -20.26 10.54 -15.96
C GLU A 262 -21.26 9.42 -15.70
N ASN A 263 -20.78 8.29 -15.18
CA ASN A 263 -21.58 7.09 -14.93
C ASN A 263 -21.88 6.85 -13.44
N ASP A 264 -21.43 7.73 -12.52
CA ASP A 264 -21.49 7.55 -11.07
C ASP A 264 -20.93 6.18 -10.63
N ALA A 265 -19.83 5.77 -11.21
CA ALA A 265 -19.23 4.48 -10.99
C ALA A 265 -17.96 4.58 -10.15
N LEU A 266 -18.03 4.10 -8.90
CA LEU A 266 -16.86 3.91 -8.05
C LEU A 266 -16.28 2.50 -8.32
N VAL A 267 -14.97 2.43 -8.58
CA VAL A 267 -14.26 1.18 -8.87
C VAL A 267 -13.04 1.09 -7.96
N ILE A 268 -12.91 -0.02 -7.21
CA ILE A 268 -11.70 -0.28 -6.42
C ILE A 268 -10.61 -0.86 -7.31
N LEU A 269 -9.40 -0.30 -7.24
CA LEU A 269 -8.25 -0.73 -8.02
C LEU A 269 -7.39 -1.74 -7.27
N GLU A 270 -7.06 -1.40 -6.02
CA GLU A 270 -6.16 -2.19 -5.17
C GLU A 270 -6.28 -1.78 -3.71
N ILE A 271 -5.73 -2.60 -2.83
CA ILE A 271 -5.46 -2.27 -1.43
C ILE A 271 -3.97 -2.45 -1.17
N ASN A 272 -3.37 -1.46 -0.53
CA ASN A 272 -1.97 -1.49 -0.11
C ASN A 272 -1.93 -1.79 1.40
N THR A 273 -1.34 -2.92 1.78
CA THR A 273 -1.24 -3.38 3.17
C THR A 273 -0.06 -2.78 3.92
N GLN A 274 0.87 -2.14 3.20
CA GLN A 274 2.05 -1.49 3.75
C GLN A 274 2.32 -0.16 3.02
N PRO A 275 1.38 0.79 3.14
CA PRO A 275 1.49 2.07 2.45
C PRO A 275 2.70 2.87 2.93
N GLY A 276 3.18 3.80 2.10
CA GLY A 276 4.25 4.72 2.45
C GLY A 276 3.96 5.47 3.75
N MET A 277 4.98 5.62 4.58
CA MET A 277 4.91 6.18 5.93
C MET A 277 5.85 7.37 6.11
N THR A 278 6.12 8.15 5.05
CA THR A 278 6.73 9.47 5.22
C THR A 278 5.69 10.46 5.73
N ARG A 279 6.10 11.56 6.33
CA ARG A 279 5.19 12.63 6.79
C ARG A 279 4.28 13.21 5.69
N LEU A 280 4.70 13.09 4.42
CA LEU A 280 3.96 13.53 3.24
C LEU A 280 3.18 12.39 2.56
N SER A 281 3.23 11.18 3.11
CA SER A 281 2.48 10.04 2.57
C SER A 281 1.00 10.14 2.92
N LEU A 282 0.16 9.52 2.09
CA LEU A 282 -1.30 9.62 2.16
C LEU A 282 -1.90 9.13 3.49
N VAL A 283 -1.35 8.07 4.09
CA VAL A 283 -1.84 7.58 5.39
C VAL A 283 -1.55 8.56 6.52
N PRO A 284 -0.29 9.05 6.73
CA PRO A 284 -0.02 10.12 7.68
C PRO A 284 -0.78 11.41 7.43
N GLU A 285 -0.98 11.80 6.16
CA GLU A 285 -1.76 12.98 5.79
C GLU A 285 -3.22 12.85 6.24
N GLN A 286 -3.89 11.73 5.92
CA GLN A 286 -5.28 11.49 6.35
C GLN A 286 -5.40 11.33 7.87
N ALA A 287 -4.41 10.71 8.53
CA ALA A 287 -4.35 10.64 9.99
C ALA A 287 -4.25 12.04 10.60
N GLY A 288 -3.37 12.90 10.07
CA GLY A 288 -3.23 14.30 10.47
C GLY A 288 -4.52 15.10 10.30
N TYR A 289 -5.23 14.92 9.17
CA TYR A 289 -6.55 15.51 8.95
C TYR A 289 -7.56 15.06 10.02
N CYS A 290 -7.50 13.81 10.47
CA CYS A 290 -8.33 13.28 11.55
C CYS A 290 -7.82 13.64 12.97
N GLY A 291 -6.79 14.49 13.10
CA GLY A 291 -6.24 14.93 14.38
C GLY A 291 -5.26 13.93 15.03
N ILE A 292 -4.76 12.95 14.30
CA ILE A 292 -3.77 11.98 14.77
C ILE A 292 -2.38 12.46 14.33
N ALA A 293 -1.52 12.85 15.27
CA ALA A 293 -0.15 13.25 14.96
C ALA A 293 0.69 12.05 14.49
N PHE A 294 1.71 12.30 13.66
CA PHE A 294 2.52 11.22 13.11
C PHE A 294 3.21 10.34 14.16
N PRO A 295 3.79 10.89 15.27
CA PRO A 295 4.31 10.08 16.37
C PRO A 295 3.24 9.20 17.03
N ASP A 296 2.00 9.71 17.17
CA ASP A 296 0.89 8.95 17.75
C ASP A 296 0.45 7.80 16.82
N LEU A 297 0.44 8.04 15.50
CA LEU A 297 0.12 7.02 14.51
C LEU A 297 1.12 5.86 14.54
N VAL A 298 2.43 6.15 14.47
CA VAL A 298 3.46 5.09 14.48
C VAL A 298 3.53 4.38 15.85
N SER A 299 3.26 5.10 16.95
CA SER A 299 3.13 4.54 18.28
C SER A 299 1.96 3.55 18.35
N TRP A 300 0.77 3.95 17.87
CA TRP A 300 -0.40 3.08 17.80
C TRP A 300 -0.12 1.82 16.99
N MET A 301 0.60 1.93 15.87
CA MET A 301 0.97 0.77 15.07
C MET A 301 1.89 -0.19 15.82
N VAL A 302 2.83 0.32 16.61
CA VAL A 302 3.71 -0.50 17.47
C VAL A 302 2.92 -1.15 18.61
N GLU A 303 2.00 -0.42 19.26
CA GLU A 303 1.21 -0.96 20.37
C GLU A 303 0.19 -2.02 19.92
N THR A 304 -0.22 -1.98 18.65
CA THR A 304 -1.13 -2.97 18.03
C THR A 304 -0.38 -4.05 17.24
N ALA A 305 0.95 -4.05 17.25
CA ALA A 305 1.77 -5.05 16.58
C ALA A 305 1.55 -6.45 17.16
N GLN A 306 1.46 -7.45 16.29
CA GLN A 306 1.30 -8.87 16.70
C GLN A 306 1.91 -9.81 15.65
N CYS A 307 2.09 -11.09 16.03
CA CYS A 307 2.26 -12.19 15.08
C CYS A 307 0.86 -12.67 14.60
N ASP A 308 0.84 -13.40 13.48
CA ASP A 308 -0.37 -14.14 13.05
C ASP A 308 -0.60 -15.36 13.91
#